data_95343c96cf6ae316bcf746814409f8c0
#
_entry.id   95343c96cf6ae316bcf746814409f8c0
#
_cell.length_a   1.000
_cell.length_b   1.000
_cell.length_c   1.000
_cell.angle_alpha   90.00
_cell.angle_beta   90.00
_cell.angle_gamma   90.00
#
_symmetry.space_group_name_H-M   'P 1'
#
loop_
_entity.id
_entity.type
_entity.pdbx_description
1 polymer ?
#
loop_
_entity_poly.entity_id
_entity_poly.type
_entity_poly.pdbx_seq_one_letter_code
_entity_poly.pdbx_strand_id
1 'polypeptide(L)'
;MVLKGDSCLLNGRKPFFMPEGAMEIGATECVILRVSRLGKEIAPRFAERYYDAVAPGVDFVDLSALRAARAAGKPWTQAIAFDYSLAIGEMVESRQQSAVSHQMSEYVLSPEEAIAEASKTMTIRQGDLIYIQKKQAPRTVQKEEVIRVEIDGEEKLYCKIK
;
A
#
# COMPACT_ATOMS: atom_id res chain seq x y z
N MET A 1 1.18 -3.75 11.82
CA MET A 1 1.43 -2.47 11.11
C MET A 1 2.87 -2.45 10.64
N VAL A 2 3.13 -1.94 9.44
CA VAL A 2 4.45 -1.79 8.81
C VAL A 2 4.63 -0.31 8.46
N LEU A 3 5.83 0.23 8.69
CA LEU A 3 6.19 1.59 8.31
C LEU A 3 7.10 1.55 7.08
N LYS A 4 6.82 2.41 6.12
CA LYS A 4 7.63 2.66 4.93
C LYS A 4 8.02 4.14 4.90
N GLY A 5 9.29 4.43 4.59
CA GLY A 5 9.77 5.80 4.39
C GLY A 5 9.37 6.34 3.01
N ASP A 6 9.57 7.63 2.81
CA ASP A 6 9.24 8.31 1.55
C ASP A 6 9.98 7.71 0.34
N SER A 7 11.19 7.20 0.53
CA SER A 7 11.96 6.52 -0.52
C SER A 7 11.30 5.24 -1.04
N CYS A 8 10.40 4.64 -0.25
CA CYS A 8 9.65 3.46 -0.67
C CYS A 8 8.56 3.79 -1.71
N LEU A 9 8.20 5.06 -1.90
CA LEU A 9 7.08 5.45 -2.74
C LEU A 9 7.50 5.51 -4.22
N LEU A 10 6.76 4.78 -5.06
CA LEU A 10 6.87 4.81 -6.51
C LEU A 10 5.64 5.52 -7.08
N ASN A 11 5.78 6.81 -7.37
CA ASN A 11 4.69 7.64 -7.86
C ASN A 11 4.63 7.68 -9.39
N GLY A 12 3.41 7.75 -9.90
CA GLY A 12 3.14 7.88 -11.33
C GLY A 12 3.37 6.56 -12.09
N ARG A 13 3.52 6.67 -13.42
CA ARG A 13 3.67 5.52 -14.33
C ARG A 13 5.14 5.05 -14.46
N LYS A 14 5.94 5.23 -13.42
CA LYS A 14 7.35 4.82 -13.41
C LYS A 14 7.45 3.30 -13.28
N PRO A 15 8.44 2.66 -13.95
CA PRO A 15 8.67 1.24 -13.76
C PRO A 15 9.22 0.94 -12.37
N PHE A 16 8.83 -0.20 -11.82
CA PHE A 16 9.47 -0.79 -10.65
C PHE A 16 10.68 -1.60 -11.09
N PHE A 17 11.85 -1.24 -10.56
CA PHE A 17 13.08 -2.00 -10.78
C PHE A 17 13.26 -3.00 -9.64
N MET A 18 13.36 -4.29 -10.00
CA MET A 18 13.64 -5.33 -9.01
C MET A 18 14.99 -5.07 -8.34
N PRO A 19 15.07 -5.11 -6.99
CA PRO A 19 16.34 -4.93 -6.29
C PRO A 19 17.41 -5.92 -6.77
N GLU A 20 18.65 -5.47 -6.85
CA GLU A 20 19.77 -6.33 -7.21
C GLU A 20 19.92 -7.46 -6.19
N GLY A 21 20.05 -8.69 -6.66
CA GLY A 21 20.16 -9.89 -5.82
C GLY A 21 18.83 -10.42 -5.29
N ALA A 22 17.70 -9.76 -5.49
CA ALA A 22 16.39 -10.30 -5.15
C ALA A 22 16.05 -11.50 -6.08
N MET A 23 15.82 -12.67 -5.47
CA MET A 23 15.48 -13.88 -6.23
C MET A 23 13.98 -14.02 -6.47
N GLU A 24 13.17 -13.44 -5.62
CA GLU A 24 11.72 -13.56 -5.69
C GLU A 24 11.05 -12.32 -5.10
N ILE A 25 10.37 -11.54 -5.93
CA ILE A 25 9.57 -10.40 -5.52
C ILE A 25 8.10 -10.77 -5.56
N GLY A 26 7.43 -10.56 -4.43
CA GLY A 26 5.98 -10.67 -4.31
C GLY A 26 5.32 -9.31 -4.46
N ALA A 27 4.12 -9.29 -5.04
CA ALA A 27 3.27 -8.11 -5.16
C ALA A 27 1.89 -8.38 -4.56
N THR A 28 1.39 -7.43 -3.78
CA THR A 28 0.03 -7.45 -3.24
C THR A 28 -0.66 -6.14 -3.59
N GLU A 29 -1.84 -6.24 -4.18
CA GLU A 29 -2.66 -5.05 -4.38
C GLU A 29 -3.11 -4.46 -3.04
N CYS A 30 -3.16 -3.15 -2.97
CA CYS A 30 -3.60 -2.41 -1.79
C CYS A 30 -4.41 -1.18 -2.19
N VAL A 31 -5.18 -0.66 -1.25
CA VAL A 31 -5.76 0.67 -1.32
C VAL A 31 -4.96 1.61 -0.41
N ILE A 32 -4.75 2.83 -0.86
CA ILE A 32 -3.97 3.85 -0.15
C ILE A 32 -4.90 4.99 0.19
N LEU A 33 -4.96 5.37 1.47
CA LEU A 33 -5.70 6.51 1.98
C LEU A 33 -4.73 7.67 2.19
N ARG A 34 -5.09 8.87 1.73
CA ARG A 34 -4.34 10.09 2.05
C ARG A 34 -4.94 10.76 3.27
N VAL A 35 -4.17 10.87 4.35
CA VAL A 35 -4.59 11.55 5.58
C VAL A 35 -4.72 13.05 5.33
N SER A 36 -5.85 13.64 5.72
CA SER A 36 -6.17 15.06 5.48
C SER A 36 -6.00 15.95 6.71
N ARG A 37 -5.84 15.37 7.91
CA ARG A 37 -5.67 16.13 9.16
C ARG A 37 -4.93 15.34 10.22
N LEU A 38 -4.35 16.08 11.16
CA LEU A 38 -3.68 15.53 12.33
C LEU A 38 -4.68 14.84 13.26
N GLY A 39 -4.30 13.65 13.78
CA GLY A 39 -5.11 12.92 14.74
C GLY A 39 -4.35 11.83 15.48
N LYS A 40 -4.86 11.49 16.66
CA LYS A 40 -4.40 10.37 17.49
C LYS A 40 -5.60 9.76 18.22
N GLU A 41 -5.55 8.44 18.42
CA GLU A 41 -6.61 7.68 19.12
C GLU A 41 -8.02 7.92 18.52
N ILE A 42 -8.08 7.89 17.19
CA ILE A 42 -9.30 8.17 16.43
C ILE A 42 -10.25 6.99 16.54
N ALA A 43 -11.47 7.20 17.04
CA ALA A 43 -12.48 6.16 17.02
C ALA A 43 -12.97 5.90 15.59
N PRO A 44 -13.26 4.63 15.19
CA PRO A 44 -13.68 4.29 13.82
C PRO A 44 -14.82 5.15 13.27
N ARG A 45 -15.82 5.46 14.08
CA ARG A 45 -16.98 6.31 13.70
C ARG A 45 -16.62 7.74 13.26
N PHE A 46 -15.40 8.20 13.52
CA PHE A 46 -14.91 9.53 13.14
C PHE A 46 -13.84 9.47 12.04
N ALA A 47 -13.39 8.28 11.67
CA ALA A 47 -12.24 8.08 10.80
C ALA A 47 -12.42 8.69 9.40
N GLU A 48 -13.65 8.66 8.85
CA GLU A 48 -14.00 9.26 7.56
C GLU A 48 -13.59 10.74 7.44
N ARG A 49 -13.49 11.44 8.56
CA ARG A 49 -13.09 12.86 8.60
C ARG A 49 -11.57 13.08 8.46
N TYR A 50 -10.78 12.00 8.47
CA TYR A 50 -9.32 12.06 8.55
C TYR A 50 -8.62 11.68 7.25
N TYR A 51 -9.35 11.28 6.20
CA TYR A 51 -8.79 11.10 4.86
C TYR A 51 -9.66 11.79 3.81
N ASP A 52 -9.06 12.24 2.73
CA ASP A 52 -9.74 13.01 1.67
C ASP A 52 -9.61 12.39 0.28
N ALA A 53 -8.67 11.49 0.10
CA ALA A 53 -8.46 10.82 -1.17
C ALA A 53 -7.99 9.37 -0.95
N VAL A 54 -8.20 8.55 -1.98
CA VAL A 54 -7.69 7.20 -2.03
C VAL A 54 -7.07 6.93 -3.40
N ALA A 55 -6.17 5.94 -3.45
CA ALA A 55 -5.57 5.46 -4.69
C ALA A 55 -5.46 3.94 -4.66
N PRO A 56 -5.45 3.26 -5.81
CA PRO A 56 -4.96 1.90 -5.87
C PRO A 56 -3.45 1.90 -5.67
N GLY A 57 -2.92 0.83 -5.11
CA GLY A 57 -1.50 0.64 -4.92
C GLY A 57 -1.07 -0.81 -5.09
N VAL A 58 0.24 -1.00 -5.18
CA VAL A 58 0.86 -2.32 -5.18
C VAL A 58 2.02 -2.29 -4.21
N ASP A 59 1.94 -3.15 -3.20
CA ASP A 59 2.99 -3.35 -2.21
C ASP A 59 3.92 -4.48 -2.66
N PHE A 60 5.22 -4.16 -2.84
CA PHE A 60 6.25 -5.12 -3.22
C PHE A 60 7.03 -5.58 -1.99
N VAL A 61 7.33 -6.88 -1.97
CA VAL A 61 8.07 -7.54 -0.88
C VAL A 61 9.14 -8.45 -1.50
N ASP A 62 10.37 -8.37 -1.03
CA ASP A 62 11.38 -9.39 -1.32
C ASP A 62 11.10 -10.64 -0.48
N LEU A 63 10.42 -11.61 -1.08
CA LEU A 63 10.02 -12.86 -0.42
C LEU A 63 11.22 -13.72 -0.04
N SER A 64 12.30 -13.66 -0.81
CA SER A 64 13.54 -14.39 -0.52
C SER A 64 14.23 -13.83 0.72
N ALA A 65 14.42 -12.51 0.78
CA ALA A 65 15.00 -11.84 1.93
C ALA A 65 14.11 -11.96 3.18
N LEU A 66 12.78 -11.86 3.02
CA LEU A 66 11.83 -12.04 4.12
C LEU A 66 11.93 -13.42 4.77
N ARG A 67 11.96 -14.48 3.94
CA ARG A 67 12.14 -15.87 4.45
C ARG A 67 13.48 -16.05 5.16
N ALA A 68 14.56 -15.54 4.56
CA ALA A 68 15.90 -15.64 5.15
C ALA A 68 15.99 -14.88 6.49
N ALA A 69 15.45 -13.67 6.57
CA ALA A 69 15.45 -12.88 7.81
C ALA A 69 14.65 -13.59 8.93
N ARG A 70 13.45 -14.10 8.60
CA ARG A 70 12.62 -14.85 9.55
C ARG A 70 13.30 -16.13 10.06
N ALA A 71 13.90 -16.91 9.16
CA ALA A 71 14.62 -18.13 9.54
C ALA A 71 15.83 -17.84 10.45
N ALA A 72 16.48 -16.68 10.26
CA ALA A 72 17.62 -16.24 11.08
C ALA A 72 17.24 -15.46 12.35
N GLY A 73 15.94 -15.25 12.63
CA GLY A 73 15.48 -14.42 13.75
C GLY A 73 15.90 -12.94 13.65
N LYS A 74 16.17 -12.44 12.43
CA LYS A 74 16.60 -11.07 12.18
C LYS A 74 15.42 -10.16 11.85
N PRO A 75 15.56 -8.82 12.05
CA PRO A 75 14.57 -7.86 11.57
C PRO A 75 14.37 -7.99 10.07
N TRP A 76 13.11 -7.96 9.61
CA TRP A 76 12.76 -8.15 8.20
C TRP A 76 12.41 -6.84 7.47
N THR A 77 12.63 -5.67 8.09
CA THR A 77 12.26 -4.37 7.54
C THR A 77 12.81 -4.16 6.13
N GLN A 78 14.07 -4.55 5.89
CA GLN A 78 14.70 -4.42 4.57
C GLN A 78 14.01 -5.22 3.47
N ALA A 79 13.34 -6.30 3.82
CA ALA A 79 12.60 -7.12 2.85
C ALA A 79 11.25 -6.50 2.43
N ILE A 80 10.73 -5.55 3.19
CA ILE A 80 9.40 -4.97 2.99
C ILE A 80 9.41 -3.45 2.78
N ALA A 81 10.46 -2.75 3.24
CA ALA A 81 10.60 -1.30 3.16
C ALA A 81 11.93 -0.94 2.48
N PHE A 82 12.00 -1.18 1.19
CA PHE A 82 13.10 -0.81 0.31
C PHE A 82 12.63 0.23 -0.72
N ASP A 83 13.57 0.86 -1.41
CA ASP A 83 13.28 1.92 -2.37
C ASP A 83 12.24 1.47 -3.42
N TYR A 84 11.23 2.30 -3.62
CA TYR A 84 10.13 2.07 -4.57
C TYR A 84 9.27 0.82 -4.30
N SER A 85 9.29 0.29 -3.08
CA SER A 85 8.53 -0.92 -2.71
C SER A 85 7.01 -0.71 -2.56
N LEU A 86 6.48 0.51 -2.80
CA LEU A 86 5.04 0.80 -2.81
C LEU A 86 4.68 1.65 -4.03
N ALA A 87 4.15 1.02 -5.06
CA ALA A 87 3.62 1.74 -6.22
C ALA A 87 2.26 2.37 -5.88
N ILE A 88 2.09 3.64 -6.27
CA ILE A 88 0.89 4.43 -6.00
C ILE A 88 0.28 4.88 -7.32
N GLY A 89 -0.99 4.58 -7.50
CA GLY A 89 -1.78 5.02 -8.64
C GLY A 89 -2.30 6.46 -8.50
N GLU A 90 -3.20 6.83 -9.37
CA GLU A 90 -3.84 8.14 -9.36
C GLU A 90 -4.75 8.27 -8.12
N MET A 91 -4.59 9.38 -7.38
CA MET A 91 -5.45 9.72 -6.25
C MET A 91 -6.81 10.19 -6.73
N VAL A 92 -7.87 9.65 -6.16
CA VAL A 92 -9.26 10.04 -6.40
C VAL A 92 -9.86 10.56 -5.09
N GLU A 93 -10.62 11.64 -5.15
CA GLU A 93 -11.26 12.20 -3.95
C GLU A 93 -12.26 11.19 -3.34
N SER A 94 -12.23 11.04 -2.02
CA SER A 94 -13.03 10.04 -1.29
C SER A 94 -14.53 10.20 -1.48
N ARG A 95 -15.02 11.41 -1.76
CA ARG A 95 -16.44 11.71 -2.00
C ARG A 95 -16.98 11.20 -3.34
N GLN A 96 -16.10 10.82 -4.28
CA GLN A 96 -16.47 10.31 -5.61
C GLN A 96 -16.48 8.78 -5.68
N GLN A 97 -16.29 8.10 -4.54
CA GLN A 97 -16.03 6.66 -4.52
C GLN A 97 -17.26 5.82 -4.13
N SER A 98 -18.07 5.49 -5.10
CA SER A 98 -18.96 4.33 -4.99
C SER A 98 -18.25 2.99 -5.22
N ALA A 99 -17.19 2.95 -6.04
CA ALA A 99 -16.56 1.69 -6.46
C ALA A 99 -15.60 1.09 -5.43
N VAL A 100 -14.82 1.90 -4.70
CA VAL A 100 -13.91 1.36 -3.67
C VAL A 100 -14.68 0.80 -2.49
N SER A 101 -15.84 1.39 -2.14
CA SER A 101 -16.68 0.90 -1.04
C SER A 101 -17.25 -0.50 -1.28
N HIS A 102 -17.53 -0.87 -2.54
CA HIS A 102 -18.10 -2.19 -2.86
C HIS A 102 -17.07 -3.34 -2.79
N GLN A 103 -15.78 -3.05 -2.89
CA GLN A 103 -14.71 -4.06 -2.88
C GLN A 103 -13.98 -4.16 -1.53
N MET A 104 -14.34 -3.36 -0.52
CA MET A 104 -13.64 -3.32 0.77
C MET A 104 -13.62 -4.65 1.52
N SER A 105 -14.54 -5.57 1.24
CA SER A 105 -14.55 -6.92 1.82
C SER A 105 -13.32 -7.77 1.43
N GLU A 106 -12.64 -7.40 0.34
CA GLU A 106 -11.41 -8.07 -0.12
C GLU A 106 -10.16 -7.61 0.63
N TYR A 107 -10.24 -6.50 1.38
CA TYR A 107 -9.11 -5.92 2.11
C TYR A 107 -9.07 -6.39 3.56
N VAL A 108 -7.87 -6.36 4.16
CA VAL A 108 -7.64 -6.84 5.54
C VAL A 108 -8.33 -5.99 6.60
N LEU A 109 -8.55 -4.71 6.33
CA LEU A 109 -9.25 -3.75 7.18
C LEU A 109 -10.12 -2.83 6.32
N SER A 110 -11.17 -2.26 6.90
CA SER A 110 -11.84 -1.11 6.31
C SER A 110 -10.99 0.17 6.46
N PRO A 111 -11.26 1.25 5.71
CA PRO A 111 -10.61 2.54 5.90
C PRO A 111 -10.71 3.05 7.34
N GLU A 112 -11.88 2.91 7.96
CA GLU A 112 -12.16 3.36 9.32
C GLU A 112 -11.35 2.58 10.35
N GLU A 113 -11.26 1.26 10.18
CA GLU A 113 -10.43 0.39 11.02
C GLU A 113 -8.95 0.70 10.86
N ALA A 114 -8.48 0.95 9.63
CA ALA A 114 -7.09 1.25 9.34
C ALA A 114 -6.65 2.59 9.95
N ILE A 115 -7.47 3.65 9.83
CA ILE A 115 -7.23 4.96 10.47
C ILE A 115 -7.21 4.80 12.00
N ALA A 116 -8.20 4.10 12.55
CA ALA A 116 -8.28 3.87 13.99
C ALA A 116 -7.05 3.10 14.49
N GLU A 117 -6.66 2.02 13.82
CA GLU A 117 -5.52 1.19 14.21
C GLU A 117 -4.18 1.94 14.11
N ALA A 118 -3.95 2.68 13.01
CA ALA A 118 -2.74 3.48 12.86
C ALA A 118 -2.64 4.57 13.93
N SER A 119 -3.75 5.25 14.23
CA SER A 119 -3.78 6.35 15.19
C SER A 119 -3.66 5.92 16.65
N LYS A 120 -3.84 4.65 16.99
CA LYS A 120 -3.60 4.12 18.36
C LYS A 120 -2.13 4.22 18.76
N THR A 121 -1.24 3.87 17.83
CA THR A 121 0.20 3.79 18.14
C THR A 121 0.96 5.05 17.81
N MET A 122 0.54 5.80 16.78
CA MET A 122 1.23 7.02 16.35
C MET A 122 0.24 8.14 16.03
N THR A 123 0.70 9.38 16.12
CA THR A 123 -0.04 10.52 15.61
C THR A 123 0.05 10.53 14.10
N ILE A 124 -1.09 10.42 13.42
CA ILE A 124 -1.17 10.58 11.97
C ILE A 124 -1.27 12.06 11.63
N ARG A 125 -0.68 12.46 10.49
CA ARG A 125 -0.57 13.85 10.05
C ARG A 125 -1.12 14.03 8.65
N GLN A 126 -1.49 15.25 8.32
CA GLN A 126 -1.85 15.60 6.95
C GLN A 126 -0.71 15.26 5.98
N GLY A 127 -1.05 14.53 4.92
CA GLY A 127 -0.12 14.05 3.90
C GLY A 127 0.41 12.64 4.16
N ASP A 128 0.24 12.07 5.36
CA ASP A 128 0.55 10.66 5.59
C ASP A 128 -0.30 9.77 4.67
N LEU A 129 0.29 8.65 4.26
CA LEU A 129 -0.38 7.63 3.47
C LEU A 129 -0.57 6.37 4.31
N ILE A 130 -1.79 5.85 4.35
CA ILE A 130 -2.12 4.59 4.99
C ILE A 130 -2.52 3.60 3.91
N TYR A 131 -1.77 2.50 3.74
CA TYR A 131 -2.11 1.47 2.77
C TYR A 131 -2.70 0.24 3.44
N ILE A 132 -3.71 -0.35 2.81
CA ILE A 132 -4.47 -1.50 3.28
C ILE A 132 -4.38 -2.58 2.21
N GLN A 133 -3.73 -3.69 2.53
CA GLN A 133 -3.53 -4.80 1.59
C GLN A 133 -4.81 -5.61 1.38
N LYS A 134 -4.95 -6.23 0.20
CA LYS A 134 -5.93 -7.30 -0.01
C LYS A 134 -5.62 -8.54 0.84
N LYS A 135 -6.64 -9.31 1.17
CA LYS A 135 -6.58 -10.56 1.98
C LYS A 135 -5.90 -11.73 1.27
N GLN A 136 -5.10 -11.50 0.26
CA GLN A 136 -4.42 -12.52 -0.51
C GLN A 136 -2.92 -12.53 -0.23
N ALA A 137 -2.29 -13.69 -0.38
CA ALA A 137 -0.84 -13.79 -0.31
C ALA A 137 -0.20 -13.02 -1.47
N PRO A 138 1.01 -12.44 -1.27
CA PRO A 138 1.76 -11.82 -2.35
C PRO A 138 1.96 -12.81 -3.51
N ARG A 139 1.60 -12.40 -4.73
CA ARG A 139 1.93 -13.17 -5.92
C ARG A 139 3.32 -12.82 -6.43
N THR A 140 4.09 -13.81 -6.85
CA THR A 140 5.41 -13.56 -7.46
C THR A 140 5.23 -12.82 -8.79
N VAL A 141 6.07 -11.80 -9.01
CA VAL A 141 6.10 -11.03 -10.26
C VAL A 141 7.36 -11.31 -11.06
N GLN A 142 7.27 -11.14 -12.39
CA GLN A 142 8.34 -11.42 -13.34
C GLN A 142 8.80 -10.13 -14.02
N LYS A 143 10.08 -10.09 -14.47
CA LYS A 143 10.55 -8.99 -15.32
C LYS A 143 9.70 -8.87 -16.58
N GLU A 144 9.52 -7.64 -17.04
CA GLU A 144 8.70 -7.24 -18.18
C GLU A 144 7.19 -7.41 -17.97
N GLU A 145 6.75 -7.95 -16.86
CA GLU A 145 5.33 -7.97 -16.47
C GLU A 145 4.79 -6.55 -16.25
N VAL A 146 3.51 -6.37 -16.53
CA VAL A 146 2.80 -5.10 -16.29
C VAL A 146 1.64 -5.37 -15.34
N ILE A 147 1.62 -4.63 -14.23
CA ILE A 147 0.50 -4.60 -13.30
C ILE A 147 -0.37 -3.39 -13.64
N ARG A 148 -1.68 -3.62 -13.81
CA ARG A 148 -2.68 -2.58 -14.02
C ARG A 148 -3.77 -2.74 -12.98
N VAL A 149 -4.23 -1.62 -12.44
CA VAL A 149 -5.42 -1.59 -11.59
C VAL A 149 -6.39 -0.57 -12.14
N GLU A 150 -7.62 -1.01 -12.38
CA GLU A 150 -8.71 -0.19 -12.87
C GLU A 150 -9.70 0.10 -11.73
N ILE A 151 -10.23 1.31 -11.71
CA ILE A 151 -11.33 1.72 -10.84
C ILE A 151 -12.39 2.35 -11.74
N ASP A 152 -13.62 1.89 -11.67
CA ASP A 152 -14.75 2.35 -12.50
C ASP A 152 -14.47 2.31 -14.03
N GLY A 153 -13.69 1.29 -14.47
CA GLY A 153 -13.34 1.13 -15.89
C GLY A 153 -12.22 2.04 -16.38
N GLU A 154 -11.59 2.83 -15.49
CA GLU A 154 -10.44 3.66 -15.81
C GLU A 154 -9.16 3.09 -15.21
N GLU A 155 -8.08 3.01 -16.01
CA GLU A 155 -6.75 2.61 -15.51
C GLU A 155 -6.20 3.67 -14.56
N LYS A 156 -6.19 3.38 -13.27
CA LYS A 156 -5.71 4.27 -12.21
C LYS A 156 -4.29 3.93 -11.73
N LEU A 157 -3.80 2.72 -12.02
CA LEU A 157 -2.41 2.34 -11.76
C LEU A 157 -1.86 1.55 -12.94
N TYR A 158 -0.67 1.92 -13.36
CA TYR A 158 0.17 1.20 -14.32
C TYR A 158 1.58 1.08 -13.74
N CYS A 159 2.08 -0.13 -13.59
CA CYS A 159 3.44 -0.39 -13.12
C CYS A 159 4.09 -1.50 -13.93
N LYS A 160 5.17 -1.16 -14.67
CA LYS A 160 5.98 -2.14 -15.38
C LYS A 160 7.11 -2.64 -14.49
N ILE A 161 7.31 -3.96 -14.43
CA ILE A 161 8.41 -4.59 -13.68
C ILE A 161 9.65 -4.67 -14.57
N LYS A 162 10.80 -4.26 -14.08
CA LYS A 162 12.10 -4.30 -14.79
C LYS A 162 13.22 -4.91 -13.95
#